data_b62e9d17347217092f8190e43c5afdaf
#
_entry.id   b62e9d17347217092f8190e43c5afdaf
#
_cell.length_a   1.000
_cell.length_b   1.000
_cell.length_c   1.000
_cell.angle_alpha   90.00
_cell.angle_beta   90.00
_cell.angle_gamma   90.00
#
_symmetry.space_group_name_H-M   'P 1'
#
loop_
_entity.id
_entity.type
_entity.pdbx_description
1 polymer ?
#
loop_
_entity_poly.entity_id
_entity_poly.type
_entity_poly.pdbx_seq_one_letter_code
_entity_poly.pdbx_strand_id
1 'polypeptide(L)'
;MRTQKTILNLVYALGSSLLLMLLGFATRRLLVFNFGNDITAASQVVDKLFNFFSIAEFGVGSVISYRLYEQIAAKDTEKISKYMSMYKWAYRAVGVVICVLAGIGALALPWIMPGVASIQTAYTVYLLNTISTLSGYFLVTRRLMYTCTQQGYLCTRIDFCFNVANYLARIAIALWLPNYILYFGVSILFNTSANLVVAARYKKDFPELHEVKVTLRDFKDLGIFHDLKYYLVHRLSNTIYGSSDTIVTSRMAGSAMTANLGNYTTVSDSATNIGNKIMDSFAAAIGNIVYDKSATANAHDKQVFWGLDLFSYFFGSFVATAYLCL
;
A
#
# COMPACT_ATOMS: atom_id res chain seq x y z
N MET A 1 26.11 -18.76 -3.07
CA MET A 1 25.50 -18.20 -1.84
C MET A 1 24.52 -17.05 -2.07
N ARG A 2 24.79 -16.04 -2.93
CA ARG A 2 23.82 -14.94 -3.20
C ARG A 2 22.54 -15.44 -3.85
N THR A 3 22.64 -16.26 -4.89
CA THR A 3 21.48 -16.80 -5.64
C THR A 3 20.54 -17.64 -4.77
N GLN A 4 21.07 -18.48 -3.88
CA GLN A 4 20.23 -19.28 -2.97
C GLN A 4 19.44 -18.42 -1.98
N LYS A 5 20.04 -17.35 -1.45
CA LYS A 5 19.34 -16.39 -0.58
C LYS A 5 18.25 -15.62 -1.34
N THR A 6 18.51 -15.25 -2.59
CA THR A 6 17.52 -14.58 -3.45
C THR A 6 16.33 -15.50 -3.75
N ILE A 7 16.59 -16.75 -4.12
CA ILE A 7 15.54 -17.75 -4.36
C ILE A 7 14.72 -17.99 -3.09
N LEU A 8 15.38 -18.15 -1.94
CA LEU A 8 14.68 -18.34 -0.66
C LEU A 8 13.80 -17.15 -0.31
N ASN A 9 14.30 -15.92 -0.46
CA ASN A 9 13.53 -14.71 -0.25
C ASN A 9 12.33 -14.61 -1.20
N LEU A 10 12.49 -14.98 -2.46
CA LEU A 10 11.41 -15.03 -3.44
C LEU A 10 10.34 -16.04 -3.05
N VAL A 11 10.72 -17.26 -2.64
CA VAL A 11 9.80 -18.30 -2.19
C VAL A 11 9.02 -17.84 -0.96
N TYR A 12 9.69 -17.22 0.03
CA TYR A 12 9.00 -16.65 1.19
C TYR A 12 8.06 -15.50 0.80
N ALA A 13 8.46 -14.60 -0.08
CA ALA A 13 7.63 -13.49 -0.54
C ALA A 13 6.40 -13.97 -1.32
N LEU A 14 6.57 -14.95 -2.21
CA LEU A 14 5.46 -15.54 -2.95
C LEU A 14 4.55 -16.37 -2.05
N GLY A 15 5.12 -17.21 -1.18
CA GLY A 15 4.33 -18.03 -0.25
C GLY A 15 3.49 -17.20 0.71
N SER A 16 4.08 -16.14 1.28
CA SER A 16 3.33 -15.21 2.14
C SER A 16 2.22 -14.48 1.38
N SER A 17 2.47 -14.11 0.13
CA SER A 17 1.47 -13.42 -0.71
C SER A 17 0.32 -14.32 -1.09
N LEU A 18 0.60 -15.57 -1.47
CA LEU A 18 -0.42 -16.56 -1.78
C LEU A 18 -1.30 -16.86 -0.55
N LEU A 19 -0.70 -17.01 0.64
CA LEU A 19 -1.48 -17.20 1.86
C LEU A 19 -2.40 -16.01 2.15
N LEU A 20 -1.87 -14.78 2.08
CA LEU A 20 -2.68 -13.58 2.31
C LEU A 20 -3.78 -13.42 1.25
N MET A 21 -3.51 -13.80 0.00
CA MET A 21 -4.50 -13.81 -1.07
C MET A 21 -5.64 -14.80 -0.80
N LEU A 22 -5.32 -16.03 -0.39
CA LEU A 22 -6.34 -17.04 -0.04
C LEU A 22 -7.20 -16.59 1.15
N LEU A 23 -6.57 -16.03 2.20
CA LEU A 23 -7.28 -15.45 3.33
C LEU A 23 -8.13 -14.25 2.92
N GLY A 24 -7.64 -13.43 1.98
CA GLY A 24 -8.37 -12.31 1.39
C GLY A 24 -9.63 -12.77 0.66
N PHE A 25 -9.54 -13.81 -0.16
CA PHE A 25 -10.72 -14.40 -0.82
C PHE A 25 -11.72 -14.99 0.17
N ALA A 26 -11.24 -15.70 1.21
CA ALA A 26 -12.10 -16.25 2.25
C ALA A 26 -12.85 -15.14 2.99
N THR A 27 -12.16 -14.09 3.42
CA THR A 27 -12.79 -12.93 4.08
C THR A 27 -13.74 -12.18 3.16
N ARG A 28 -13.40 -12.07 1.87
CA ARG A 28 -14.27 -11.45 0.87
C ARG A 28 -15.56 -12.21 0.68
N ARG A 29 -15.47 -13.54 0.53
CA ARG A 29 -16.65 -14.41 0.41
C ARG A 29 -17.56 -14.28 1.64
N LEU A 30 -16.98 -14.31 2.84
CA LEU A 30 -17.74 -14.16 4.07
C LEU A 30 -18.35 -12.77 4.23
N LEU A 31 -17.67 -11.72 3.75
CA LEU A 31 -18.20 -10.35 3.74
C LEU A 31 -19.48 -10.27 2.90
N VAL A 32 -19.43 -10.78 1.67
CA VAL A 32 -20.61 -10.79 0.77
C VAL A 32 -21.74 -11.64 1.34
N PHE A 33 -21.42 -12.84 1.84
CA PHE A 33 -22.40 -13.81 2.31
C PHE A 33 -23.13 -13.36 3.58
N ASN A 34 -22.40 -12.82 4.57
CA ASN A 34 -22.95 -12.47 5.88
C ASN A 34 -23.48 -11.04 5.98
N PHE A 35 -22.90 -10.11 5.22
CA PHE A 35 -23.24 -8.68 5.34
C PHE A 35 -23.87 -8.10 4.07
N GLY A 36 -23.92 -8.86 2.98
CA GLY A 36 -24.61 -8.48 1.77
C GLY A 36 -23.84 -7.50 0.86
N ASN A 37 -24.48 -7.15 -0.26
CA ASN A 37 -23.87 -6.34 -1.31
C ASN A 37 -23.65 -4.89 -0.88
N ASP A 38 -24.51 -4.31 -0.08
CA ASP A 38 -24.44 -2.90 0.30
C ASP A 38 -23.21 -2.59 1.16
N ILE A 39 -22.94 -3.40 2.19
CA ILE A 39 -21.75 -3.25 3.05
C ILE A 39 -20.49 -3.55 2.23
N THR A 40 -20.55 -4.54 1.36
CA THR A 40 -19.45 -4.91 0.48
C THR A 40 -19.13 -3.80 -0.50
N ALA A 41 -20.13 -3.22 -1.15
CA ALA A 41 -19.97 -2.08 -2.05
C ALA A 41 -19.48 -0.83 -1.31
N ALA A 42 -20.03 -0.56 -0.12
CA ALA A 42 -19.57 0.56 0.71
C ALA A 42 -18.08 0.44 1.04
N SER A 43 -17.61 -0.75 1.47
CA SER A 43 -16.18 -0.94 1.76
C SER A 43 -15.29 -0.68 0.55
N GLN A 44 -15.70 -1.12 -0.65
CA GLN A 44 -14.93 -0.90 -1.88
C GLN A 44 -14.89 0.55 -2.32
N VAL A 45 -16.04 1.22 -2.32
CA VAL A 45 -16.11 2.65 -2.64
C VAL A 45 -15.20 3.43 -1.70
N VAL A 46 -15.27 3.11 -0.41
CA VAL A 46 -14.42 3.75 0.60
C VAL A 46 -12.94 3.48 0.35
N ASP A 47 -12.54 2.25 0.09
CA ASP A 47 -11.15 1.90 -0.22
C ASP A 47 -10.64 2.66 -1.46
N LYS A 48 -11.46 2.79 -2.50
CA LYS A 48 -11.10 3.53 -3.72
C LYS A 48 -11.06 5.05 -3.50
N LEU A 49 -11.93 5.60 -2.64
CA LEU A 49 -11.87 7.01 -2.23
C LEU A 49 -10.57 7.30 -1.47
N PHE A 50 -10.17 6.45 -0.51
CA PHE A 50 -8.91 6.64 0.21
C PHE A 50 -7.69 6.43 -0.68
N ASN A 51 -7.75 5.52 -1.66
CA ASN A 51 -6.71 5.43 -2.68
C ASN A 51 -6.60 6.73 -3.48
N PHE A 52 -7.74 7.36 -3.82
CA PHE A 52 -7.74 8.67 -4.48
C PHE A 52 -7.16 9.77 -3.57
N PHE A 53 -7.50 9.80 -2.30
CA PHE A 53 -6.94 10.76 -1.34
C PHE A 53 -5.43 10.58 -1.13
N SER A 54 -4.87 9.39 -1.36
CA SER A 54 -3.43 9.12 -1.27
C SER A 54 -2.60 9.89 -2.31
N ILE A 55 -3.23 10.52 -3.31
CA ILE A 55 -2.57 11.48 -4.21
C ILE A 55 -1.91 12.62 -3.40
N ALA A 56 -2.53 13.00 -2.28
CA ALA A 56 -1.99 14.03 -1.38
C ALA A 56 -0.61 13.72 -0.80
N GLU A 57 -0.12 12.48 -0.91
CA GLU A 57 1.26 12.13 -0.54
C GLU A 57 2.31 12.75 -1.49
N PHE A 58 1.93 13.09 -2.72
CA PHE A 58 2.78 13.74 -3.74
C PHE A 58 4.13 13.06 -3.99
N GLY A 59 4.36 11.83 -3.52
CA GLY A 59 5.65 11.17 -3.63
C GLY A 59 6.72 11.68 -2.64
N VAL A 60 6.33 12.39 -1.60
CA VAL A 60 7.25 12.91 -0.57
C VAL A 60 8.16 11.81 -0.01
N GLY A 61 7.62 10.59 0.18
CA GLY A 61 8.38 9.43 0.64
C GLY A 61 9.55 9.10 -0.29
N SER A 62 9.32 9.07 -1.60
CA SER A 62 10.34 8.73 -2.59
C SER A 62 11.46 9.78 -2.64
N VAL A 63 11.10 11.06 -2.62
CA VAL A 63 12.08 12.16 -2.67
C VAL A 63 12.97 12.17 -1.43
N ILE A 64 12.39 12.00 -0.24
CA ILE A 64 13.15 11.97 1.00
C ILE A 64 13.99 10.69 1.10
N SER A 65 13.49 9.54 0.64
CA SER A 65 14.26 8.29 0.59
C SER A 65 15.54 8.44 -0.24
N TYR A 66 15.43 9.08 -1.40
CA TYR A 66 16.58 9.31 -2.28
C TYR A 66 17.68 10.09 -1.57
N ARG A 67 17.32 11.17 -0.85
CA ARG A 67 18.28 11.95 -0.06
C ARG A 67 18.83 11.18 1.14
N LEU A 68 18.01 10.34 1.77
CA LEU A 68 18.43 9.50 2.89
C LEU A 68 19.51 8.49 2.51
N TYR A 69 19.44 7.88 1.33
CA TYR A 69 20.45 6.91 0.88
C TYR A 69 21.86 7.50 0.92
N GLU A 70 22.05 8.74 0.44
CA GLU A 70 23.31 9.43 0.45
C GLU A 70 23.86 9.63 1.87
N GLN A 71 23.00 10.07 2.80
CA GLN A 71 23.41 10.34 4.17
C GLN A 71 23.65 9.06 4.98
N ILE A 72 22.91 7.99 4.69
CA ILE A 72 23.16 6.66 5.29
C ILE A 72 24.53 6.12 4.82
N ALA A 73 24.87 6.29 3.54
CA ALA A 73 26.19 5.91 3.01
C ALA A 73 27.32 6.72 3.66
N ALA A 74 27.08 8.02 3.90
CA ALA A 74 28.02 8.92 4.59
C ALA A 74 28.08 8.73 6.12
N LYS A 75 27.14 7.95 6.69
CA LYS A 75 26.96 7.76 8.17
C LYS A 75 26.75 9.07 8.93
N ASP A 76 26.13 10.07 8.30
CA ASP A 76 25.83 11.37 8.91
C ASP A 76 24.52 11.29 9.71
N THR A 77 24.61 10.91 10.97
CA THR A 77 23.46 10.71 11.88
C THR A 77 22.64 11.98 12.10
N GLU A 78 23.27 13.15 12.06
CA GLU A 78 22.59 14.44 12.23
C GLU A 78 21.66 14.72 11.03
N LYS A 79 22.19 14.60 9.81
CA LYS A 79 21.38 14.77 8.60
C LYS A 79 20.32 13.68 8.46
N ILE A 80 20.62 12.43 8.80
CA ILE A 80 19.63 11.35 8.82
C ILE A 80 18.48 11.73 9.77
N SER A 81 18.78 12.19 10.99
CA SER A 81 17.79 12.65 11.96
C SER A 81 16.95 13.82 11.43
N LYS A 82 17.58 14.77 10.73
CA LYS A 82 16.89 15.89 10.07
C LYS A 82 15.93 15.40 8.99
N TYR A 83 16.37 14.54 8.06
CA TYR A 83 15.50 14.01 6.98
C TYR A 83 14.35 13.15 7.52
N MET A 84 14.61 12.34 8.56
CA MET A 84 13.54 11.56 9.20
C MET A 84 12.52 12.46 9.92
N SER A 85 12.97 13.58 10.50
CA SER A 85 12.07 14.57 11.10
C SER A 85 11.26 15.32 10.04
N MET A 86 11.86 15.66 8.89
CA MET A 86 11.16 16.22 7.73
C MET A 86 10.09 15.27 7.21
N TYR A 87 10.43 14.00 7.06
CA TYR A 87 9.48 12.97 6.63
C TYR A 87 8.29 12.86 7.58
N LYS A 88 8.55 12.84 8.88
CA LYS A 88 7.50 12.81 9.91
C LYS A 88 6.60 14.05 9.84
N TRP A 89 7.17 15.23 9.65
CA TRP A 89 6.42 16.47 9.53
C TRP A 89 5.54 16.45 8.26
N ALA A 90 6.11 16.06 7.13
CA ALA A 90 5.39 15.98 5.85
C ALA A 90 4.22 14.98 5.94
N TYR A 91 4.41 13.80 6.52
CA TYR A 91 3.33 12.82 6.66
C TYR A 91 2.23 13.26 7.65
N ARG A 92 2.57 14.05 8.65
CA ARG A 92 1.56 14.71 9.50
C ARG A 92 0.74 15.73 8.71
N ALA A 93 1.39 16.54 7.89
CA ALA A 93 0.69 17.49 7.03
C ALA A 93 -0.22 16.77 6.01
N VAL A 94 0.29 15.71 5.37
CA VAL A 94 -0.52 14.84 4.48
C VAL A 94 -1.69 14.22 5.25
N GLY A 95 -1.49 13.71 6.46
CA GLY A 95 -2.56 13.18 7.30
C GLY A 95 -3.67 14.19 7.59
N VAL A 96 -3.32 15.46 7.83
CA VAL A 96 -4.30 16.55 7.99
C VAL A 96 -5.05 16.82 6.69
N VAL A 97 -4.36 16.86 5.54
CA VAL A 97 -5.01 17.03 4.23
C VAL A 97 -5.98 15.89 3.95
N ILE A 98 -5.57 14.64 4.21
CA ILE A 98 -6.44 13.47 4.04
C ILE A 98 -7.64 13.52 5.00
N CYS A 99 -7.47 14.03 6.21
CA CYS A 99 -8.58 14.23 7.15
C CYS A 99 -9.62 15.22 6.59
N VAL A 100 -9.18 16.33 6.00
CA VAL A 100 -10.06 17.30 5.32
C VAL A 100 -10.74 16.66 4.10
N LEU A 101 -9.99 15.95 3.26
CA LEU A 101 -10.54 15.24 2.11
C LEU A 101 -11.54 14.16 2.52
N ALA A 102 -11.29 13.47 3.63
CA ALA A 102 -12.23 12.52 4.21
C ALA A 102 -13.52 13.20 4.70
N GLY A 103 -13.43 14.41 5.26
CA GLY A 103 -14.62 15.21 5.58
C GLY A 103 -15.45 15.56 4.34
N ILE A 104 -14.79 16.00 3.27
CA ILE A 104 -15.44 16.28 1.97
C ILE A 104 -16.04 15.01 1.37
N GLY A 105 -15.29 13.89 1.41
CA GLY A 105 -15.75 12.59 0.92
C GLY A 105 -16.98 12.07 1.67
N ALA A 106 -17.07 12.32 2.98
CA ALA A 106 -18.27 12.00 3.77
C ALA A 106 -19.51 12.77 3.25
N LEU A 107 -19.36 14.05 2.91
CA LEU A 107 -20.45 14.84 2.33
C LEU A 107 -20.85 14.34 0.93
N ALA A 108 -19.90 13.82 0.15
CA ALA A 108 -20.15 13.29 -1.19
C ALA A 108 -20.73 11.85 -1.17
N LEU A 109 -20.67 11.14 -0.06
CA LEU A 109 -21.05 9.73 0.03
C LEU A 109 -22.49 9.44 -0.44
N PRO A 110 -23.53 10.22 -0.05
CA PRO A 110 -24.91 10.00 -0.54
C PRO A 110 -25.04 10.18 -2.05
N TRP A 111 -24.21 11.06 -2.63
CA TRP A 111 -24.19 11.27 -4.07
C TRP A 111 -23.49 10.14 -4.82
N ILE A 112 -22.43 9.58 -4.23
CA ILE A 112 -21.66 8.46 -4.83
C ILE A 112 -22.45 7.14 -4.74
N MET A 113 -23.22 6.95 -3.67
CA MET A 113 -23.97 5.72 -3.37
C MET A 113 -25.47 5.97 -3.21
N PRO A 114 -26.18 6.45 -4.23
CA PRO A 114 -27.59 6.84 -4.09
C PRO A 114 -28.53 5.66 -3.85
N GLY A 115 -28.13 4.45 -4.22
CA GLY A 115 -28.94 3.22 -4.14
C GLY A 115 -28.61 2.31 -2.95
N VAL A 116 -27.81 2.78 -1.98
CA VAL A 116 -27.50 1.96 -0.79
C VAL A 116 -28.73 1.89 0.13
N ALA A 117 -29.09 0.68 0.57
CA ALA A 117 -30.27 0.45 1.41
C ALA A 117 -30.19 1.20 2.78
N SER A 118 -28.97 1.37 3.31
CA SER A 118 -28.74 2.11 4.56
C SER A 118 -27.53 3.01 4.44
N ILE A 119 -27.76 4.30 4.23
CA ILE A 119 -26.70 5.31 4.20
C ILE A 119 -25.94 5.38 5.54
N GLN A 120 -26.63 5.11 6.65
CA GLN A 120 -26.02 5.10 7.97
C GLN A 120 -24.97 3.98 8.10
N THR A 121 -25.22 2.82 7.52
CA THR A 121 -24.26 1.71 7.43
C THR A 121 -23.05 2.11 6.59
N ALA A 122 -23.27 2.78 5.45
CA ALA A 122 -22.19 3.27 4.60
C ALA A 122 -21.31 4.30 5.35
N TYR A 123 -21.91 5.22 6.11
CA TYR A 123 -21.16 6.16 6.97
C TYR A 123 -20.37 5.45 8.07
N THR A 124 -20.91 4.40 8.67
CA THR A 124 -20.20 3.63 9.69
C THR A 124 -18.96 2.96 9.11
N VAL A 125 -19.09 2.28 7.96
CA VAL A 125 -17.97 1.67 7.23
C VAL A 125 -16.94 2.73 6.83
N TYR A 126 -17.41 3.88 6.32
CA TYR A 126 -16.57 5.01 5.98
C TYR A 126 -15.76 5.52 7.17
N LEU A 127 -16.39 5.74 8.32
CA LEU A 127 -15.74 6.23 9.53
C LEU A 127 -14.68 5.24 10.04
N LEU A 128 -14.98 3.94 10.08
CA LEU A 128 -14.04 2.91 10.52
C LEU A 128 -12.80 2.85 9.60
N ASN A 129 -13.01 2.91 8.28
CA ASN A 129 -11.89 2.97 7.33
C ASN A 129 -11.10 4.27 7.44
N THR A 130 -11.77 5.41 7.68
CA THR A 130 -11.11 6.70 7.92
C THR A 130 -10.16 6.62 9.12
N ILE A 131 -10.63 6.09 10.24
CA ILE A 131 -9.81 5.91 11.45
C ILE A 131 -8.62 4.99 11.17
N SER A 132 -8.85 3.87 10.47
CA SER A 132 -7.79 2.92 10.09
C SER A 132 -6.71 3.59 9.23
N THR A 133 -7.12 4.32 8.21
CA THR A 133 -6.21 5.00 7.28
C THR A 133 -5.41 6.10 7.97
N LEU A 134 -6.08 6.98 8.71
CA LEU A 134 -5.42 8.07 9.43
C LEU A 134 -4.42 7.55 10.48
N SER A 135 -4.75 6.47 11.20
CA SER A 135 -3.80 5.85 12.13
C SER A 135 -2.51 5.41 11.42
N GLY A 136 -2.63 4.92 10.18
CA GLY A 136 -1.50 4.59 9.31
C GLY A 136 -0.61 5.81 9.05
N TYR A 137 -1.18 6.92 8.60
CA TYR A 137 -0.40 8.13 8.24
C TYR A 137 0.40 8.70 9.41
N PHE A 138 -0.12 8.64 10.62
CA PHE A 138 0.59 9.16 11.79
C PHE A 138 1.67 8.22 12.34
N LEU A 139 1.60 6.93 12.06
CA LEU A 139 2.46 5.91 12.64
C LEU A 139 3.50 5.33 11.68
N VAL A 140 3.27 5.42 10.35
CA VAL A 140 4.07 4.73 9.32
C VAL A 140 5.49 5.29 9.15
N THR A 141 5.76 6.50 9.61
CA THR A 141 6.96 7.26 9.25
C THR A 141 8.29 6.56 9.58
N ARG A 142 8.32 5.71 10.60
CA ARG A 142 9.53 5.00 11.03
C ARG A 142 9.94 3.85 10.10
N ARG A 143 9.03 3.38 9.24
CA ARG A 143 9.27 2.31 8.27
C ARG A 143 10.26 2.73 7.19
N LEU A 144 10.31 4.02 6.86
CA LEU A 144 11.21 4.55 5.84
C LEU A 144 12.67 4.22 6.14
N MET A 145 13.10 4.35 7.40
CA MET A 145 14.48 4.04 7.78
C MET A 145 14.83 2.58 7.51
N TYR A 146 13.94 1.63 7.83
CA TYR A 146 14.15 0.22 7.53
C TYR A 146 14.24 -0.05 6.02
N THR A 147 13.44 0.64 5.22
CA THR A 147 13.51 0.54 3.75
C THR A 147 14.86 1.06 3.24
N CYS A 148 15.28 2.24 3.69
CA CYS A 148 16.52 2.86 3.25
C CYS A 148 17.78 2.11 3.72
N THR A 149 17.72 1.40 4.84
CA THR A 149 18.81 0.55 5.34
C THR A 149 18.77 -0.88 4.82
N GLN A 150 17.94 -1.19 3.82
CA GLN A 150 17.72 -2.53 3.26
C GLN A 150 17.23 -3.57 4.28
N GLN A 151 16.65 -3.12 5.39
CA GLN A 151 16.06 -3.96 6.44
C GLN A 151 14.53 -4.02 6.36
N GLY A 152 13.94 -3.64 5.22
CA GLY A 152 12.49 -3.64 4.99
C GLY A 152 11.81 -4.98 5.27
N TYR A 153 12.55 -6.10 5.15
CA TYR A 153 12.06 -7.44 5.49
C TYR A 153 11.55 -7.57 6.93
N LEU A 154 12.09 -6.77 7.87
CA LEU A 154 11.62 -6.75 9.26
C LEU A 154 10.20 -6.21 9.36
N CYS A 155 9.91 -5.10 8.66
CA CYS A 155 8.57 -4.55 8.56
C CYS A 155 7.62 -5.53 7.87
N THR A 156 8.04 -6.14 6.75
CA THR A 156 7.25 -7.13 6.02
C THR A 156 6.88 -8.34 6.88
N ARG A 157 7.79 -8.84 7.72
CA ARG A 157 7.52 -9.96 8.64
C ARG A 157 6.49 -9.58 9.71
N ILE A 158 6.61 -8.39 10.29
CA ILE A 158 5.63 -7.88 11.27
C ILE A 158 4.27 -7.75 10.59
N ASP A 159 4.21 -7.10 9.42
CA ASP A 159 2.97 -6.93 8.66
C ASP A 159 2.33 -8.27 8.30
N PHE A 160 3.11 -9.25 7.88
CA PHE A 160 2.61 -10.59 7.58
C PHE A 160 1.91 -11.23 8.79
N CYS A 161 2.55 -11.23 9.96
CA CYS A 161 1.97 -11.79 11.17
C CYS A 161 0.66 -11.08 11.56
N PHE A 162 0.66 -9.73 11.56
CA PHE A 162 -0.52 -8.97 11.91
C PHE A 162 -1.64 -9.08 10.86
N ASN A 163 -1.31 -9.16 9.56
CA ASN A 163 -2.30 -9.38 8.51
C ASN A 163 -2.94 -10.76 8.59
N VAL A 164 -2.16 -11.81 8.83
CA VAL A 164 -2.71 -13.16 9.04
C VAL A 164 -3.66 -13.16 10.25
N ALA A 165 -3.22 -12.59 11.37
CA ALA A 165 -4.06 -12.48 12.57
C ALA A 165 -5.33 -11.66 12.32
N ASN A 166 -5.25 -10.56 11.58
CA ASN A 166 -6.39 -9.76 11.16
C ASN A 166 -7.39 -10.56 10.32
N TYR A 167 -6.90 -11.27 9.29
CA TYR A 167 -7.78 -12.09 8.44
C TYR A 167 -8.45 -13.20 9.25
N LEU A 168 -7.71 -13.90 10.10
CA LEU A 168 -8.28 -14.95 10.96
C LEU A 168 -9.32 -14.38 11.93
N ALA A 169 -9.06 -13.24 12.55
CA ALA A 169 -10.02 -12.56 13.43
C ALA A 169 -11.28 -12.13 12.66
N ARG A 170 -11.14 -11.60 11.44
CA ARG A 170 -12.29 -11.24 10.59
C ARG A 170 -13.11 -12.46 10.18
N ILE A 171 -12.46 -13.58 9.87
CA ILE A 171 -13.14 -14.86 9.58
C ILE A 171 -13.90 -15.33 10.82
N ALA A 172 -13.27 -15.31 11.99
CA ALA A 172 -13.92 -15.70 13.25
C ALA A 172 -15.13 -14.82 13.58
N ILE A 173 -15.00 -13.50 13.42
CA ILE A 173 -16.13 -12.54 13.63
C ILE A 173 -17.25 -12.84 12.64
N ALA A 174 -16.94 -13.06 11.36
CA ALA A 174 -17.96 -13.33 10.35
C ALA A 174 -18.72 -14.64 10.60
N LEU A 175 -18.08 -15.66 11.17
CA LEU A 175 -18.68 -16.97 11.41
C LEU A 175 -19.46 -17.04 12.74
N TRP A 176 -18.96 -16.41 13.80
CA TRP A 176 -19.51 -16.59 15.15
C TRP A 176 -20.29 -15.38 15.66
N LEU A 177 -19.93 -14.18 15.24
CA LEU A 177 -20.52 -12.91 15.69
C LEU A 177 -20.70 -11.98 14.49
N PRO A 178 -21.62 -12.25 13.54
CA PRO A 178 -21.72 -11.50 12.28
C PRO A 178 -22.12 -10.04 12.51
N ASN A 179 -21.15 -9.24 12.96
CA ASN A 179 -21.26 -7.82 13.21
C ASN A 179 -20.22 -7.07 12.36
N TYR A 180 -20.69 -6.28 11.39
CA TYR A 180 -19.82 -5.56 10.47
C TYR A 180 -18.98 -4.48 11.16
N ILE A 181 -19.44 -3.90 12.28
CA ILE A 181 -18.66 -2.91 13.03
C ILE A 181 -17.43 -3.59 13.64
N LEU A 182 -17.58 -4.77 14.24
CA LEU A 182 -16.46 -5.55 14.76
C LEU A 182 -15.54 -6.01 13.64
N TYR A 183 -16.11 -6.43 12.49
CA TYR A 183 -15.37 -6.92 11.33
C TYR A 183 -14.43 -5.85 10.75
N PHE A 184 -14.86 -4.60 10.64
CA PHE A 184 -13.99 -3.50 10.20
C PHE A 184 -13.14 -2.93 11.35
N GLY A 185 -13.69 -2.88 12.55
CA GLY A 185 -13.02 -2.34 13.74
C GLY A 185 -11.77 -3.13 14.13
N VAL A 186 -11.81 -4.46 13.99
CA VAL A 186 -10.65 -5.31 14.29
C VAL A 186 -9.44 -4.99 13.39
N SER A 187 -9.67 -4.57 12.16
CA SER A 187 -8.60 -4.16 11.26
C SER A 187 -7.86 -2.91 11.75
N ILE A 188 -8.57 -1.97 12.39
CA ILE A 188 -7.95 -0.79 13.01
C ILE A 188 -6.98 -1.24 14.10
N LEU A 189 -7.40 -2.18 14.94
CA LEU A 189 -6.58 -2.71 16.03
C LEU A 189 -5.28 -3.34 15.49
N PHE A 190 -5.38 -4.27 14.53
CA PHE A 190 -4.21 -4.97 14.01
C PHE A 190 -3.27 -4.05 13.22
N ASN A 191 -3.80 -3.16 12.37
CA ASN A 191 -3.01 -2.20 11.61
C ASN A 191 -2.27 -1.22 12.53
N THR A 192 -2.95 -0.70 13.55
CA THR A 192 -2.34 0.20 14.53
C THR A 192 -1.28 -0.52 15.35
N SER A 193 -1.56 -1.75 15.81
CA SER A 193 -0.62 -2.57 16.58
C SER A 193 0.64 -2.90 15.78
N ALA A 194 0.52 -3.26 14.50
CA ALA A 194 1.67 -3.51 13.62
C ALA A 194 2.58 -2.26 13.54
N ASN A 195 2.00 -1.08 13.35
CA ASN A 195 2.75 0.17 13.30
C ASN A 195 3.40 0.52 14.66
N LEU A 196 2.72 0.24 15.77
CA LEU A 196 3.29 0.45 17.12
C LEU A 196 4.47 -0.48 17.39
N VAL A 197 4.38 -1.76 16.97
CA VAL A 197 5.49 -2.72 17.09
C VAL A 197 6.69 -2.27 16.28
N VAL A 198 6.49 -1.83 15.03
CA VAL A 198 7.58 -1.25 14.21
C VAL A 198 8.16 -0.01 14.89
N ALA A 199 7.30 0.85 15.45
CA ALA A 199 7.74 2.06 16.14
C ALA A 199 8.55 1.79 17.42
N ALA A 200 8.17 0.77 18.18
CA ALA A 200 8.90 0.33 19.37
C ALA A 200 10.27 -0.25 18.99
N ARG A 201 10.29 -1.07 17.94
CA ARG A 201 11.54 -1.64 17.43
C ARG A 201 12.49 -0.59 16.89
N TYR A 202 11.98 0.40 16.14
CA TYR A 202 12.78 1.50 15.61
C TYR A 202 13.57 2.23 16.71
N LYS A 203 12.96 2.51 17.87
CA LYS A 203 13.65 3.15 18.99
C LYS A 203 14.80 2.32 19.54
N LYS A 204 14.71 0.99 19.42
CA LYS A 204 15.76 0.06 19.88
C LYS A 204 16.87 -0.10 18.85
N ASP A 205 16.51 -0.16 17.56
CA ASP A 205 17.45 -0.44 16.48
C ASP A 205 18.24 0.83 16.05
N PHE A 206 17.68 2.03 16.29
CA PHE A 206 18.26 3.32 15.91
C PHE A 206 18.21 4.32 17.09
N PRO A 207 18.88 4.02 18.22
CA PRO A 207 18.85 4.87 19.42
C PRO A 207 19.53 6.22 19.22
N GLU A 208 20.46 6.32 18.25
CA GLU A 208 21.21 7.52 17.91
C GLU A 208 20.37 8.57 17.16
N LEU A 209 19.24 8.17 16.56
CA LEU A 209 18.41 9.09 15.82
C LEU A 209 17.42 9.82 16.73
N HIS A 210 17.43 11.12 16.66
CA HIS A 210 16.59 12.00 17.47
C HIS A 210 15.73 12.93 16.63
N GLU A 211 14.67 13.47 17.22
CA GLU A 211 13.80 14.41 16.52
C GLU A 211 14.44 15.81 16.49
N VAL A 212 14.56 16.35 15.29
CA VAL A 212 15.10 17.69 15.04
C VAL A 212 13.94 18.61 14.64
N LYS A 213 13.99 19.87 15.10
CA LYS A 213 13.01 20.89 14.65
C LYS A 213 13.22 21.18 13.17
N VAL A 214 12.15 21.09 12.40
CA VAL A 214 12.15 21.28 10.95
C VAL A 214 11.21 22.42 10.59
N THR A 215 11.61 23.26 9.66
CA THR A 215 10.86 24.39 9.13
C THR A 215 10.52 24.22 7.65
N LEU A 216 9.53 24.96 7.13
CA LEU A 216 9.20 24.96 5.70
C LEU A 216 10.39 25.41 4.83
N ARG A 217 11.30 26.24 5.37
CA ARG A 217 12.51 26.68 4.67
C ARG A 217 13.41 25.48 4.35
N ASP A 218 13.54 24.51 5.26
CA ASP A 218 14.36 23.32 5.04
C ASP A 218 13.90 22.49 3.81
N PHE A 219 12.58 22.41 3.58
CA PHE A 219 12.04 21.74 2.38
C PHE A 219 12.32 22.51 1.08
N LYS A 220 12.29 23.85 1.14
CA LYS A 220 12.59 24.70 -0.01
C LYS A 220 14.06 24.65 -0.39
N ASP A 221 14.95 24.70 0.59
CA ASP A 221 16.40 24.68 0.39
C ASP A 221 16.88 23.35 -0.22
N LEU A 222 16.16 22.26 0.01
CA LEU A 222 16.46 20.95 -0.57
C LEU A 222 15.84 20.73 -1.97
N GLY A 223 15.10 21.69 -2.52
CA GLY A 223 14.48 21.55 -3.84
C GLY A 223 13.39 20.49 -3.94
N ILE A 224 12.87 19.99 -2.82
CA ILE A 224 11.89 18.88 -2.76
C ILE A 224 10.66 19.20 -3.60
N PHE A 225 10.18 20.43 -3.58
CA PHE A 225 8.99 20.84 -4.34
C PHE A 225 9.16 20.74 -5.86
N HIS A 226 10.41 20.89 -6.37
CA HIS A 226 10.68 20.72 -7.80
C HIS A 226 10.53 19.26 -8.22
N ASP A 227 10.99 18.34 -7.41
CA ASP A 227 10.96 16.91 -7.74
C ASP A 227 9.55 16.32 -7.58
N LEU A 228 8.75 16.85 -6.64
CA LEU A 228 7.38 16.40 -6.36
C LEU A 228 6.44 16.53 -7.58
N LYS A 229 6.59 17.54 -8.42
CA LYS A 229 5.69 17.77 -9.58
C LYS A 229 5.68 16.59 -10.58
N TYR A 230 6.83 15.94 -10.79
CA TYR A 230 6.94 14.80 -11.70
C TYR A 230 6.27 13.54 -11.11
N TYR A 231 6.47 13.32 -9.81
CA TYR A 231 5.81 12.23 -9.09
C TYR A 231 4.30 12.40 -9.03
N LEU A 232 3.82 13.66 -8.90
CA LEU A 232 2.40 13.99 -8.86
C LEU A 232 1.67 13.53 -10.13
N VAL A 233 2.21 13.86 -11.32
CA VAL A 233 1.57 13.51 -12.59
C VAL A 233 1.43 11.99 -12.73
N HIS A 234 2.51 11.24 -12.45
CA HIS A 234 2.50 9.79 -12.51
C HIS A 234 1.52 9.20 -11.47
N ARG A 235 1.54 9.69 -10.25
CA ARG A 235 0.66 9.22 -9.17
C ARG A 235 -0.81 9.49 -9.49
N LEU A 236 -1.10 10.69 -10.01
CA LEU A 236 -2.45 11.10 -10.40
C LEU A 236 -3.02 10.16 -11.47
N SER A 237 -2.26 9.91 -12.53
CA SER A 237 -2.67 9.00 -13.62
C SER A 237 -2.99 7.59 -13.11
N ASN A 238 -2.10 7.00 -12.32
CA ASN A 238 -2.30 5.66 -11.77
C ASN A 238 -3.50 5.58 -10.82
N THR A 239 -3.70 6.62 -10.00
CA THR A 239 -4.81 6.63 -9.05
C THR A 239 -6.16 6.84 -9.73
N ILE A 240 -6.25 7.73 -10.72
CA ILE A 240 -7.46 7.92 -11.53
C ILE A 240 -7.80 6.59 -12.21
N TYR A 241 -6.85 5.97 -12.92
CA TYR A 241 -7.05 4.68 -13.57
C TYR A 241 -7.56 3.60 -12.61
N GLY A 242 -6.95 3.46 -11.43
CA GLY A 242 -7.27 2.38 -10.48
C GLY A 242 -8.51 2.61 -9.61
N SER A 243 -9.10 3.83 -9.60
CA SER A 243 -10.20 4.16 -8.67
C SER A 243 -11.48 4.59 -9.36
N SER A 244 -11.43 5.09 -10.60
CA SER A 244 -12.58 5.66 -11.30
C SER A 244 -13.69 4.64 -11.54
N ASP A 245 -13.35 3.43 -11.93
CA ASP A 245 -14.31 2.39 -12.29
C ASP A 245 -15.30 2.09 -11.15
N THR A 246 -14.78 1.93 -9.94
CA THR A 246 -15.62 1.62 -8.78
C THR A 246 -16.53 2.78 -8.41
N ILE A 247 -16.04 4.02 -8.46
CA ILE A 247 -16.83 5.22 -8.13
C ILE A 247 -17.94 5.43 -9.15
N VAL A 248 -17.61 5.32 -10.44
CA VAL A 248 -18.56 5.46 -11.53
C VAL A 248 -19.62 4.35 -11.48
N THR A 249 -19.20 3.11 -11.29
CA THR A 249 -20.13 1.95 -11.18
C THR A 249 -21.06 2.12 -9.98
N SER A 250 -20.55 2.55 -8.84
CA SER A 250 -21.38 2.80 -7.65
C SER A 250 -22.46 3.85 -7.91
N ARG A 251 -22.10 4.92 -8.61
CA ARG A 251 -23.01 6.03 -8.90
C ARG A 251 -24.08 5.65 -9.96
N MET A 252 -23.69 4.88 -10.99
CA MET A 252 -24.53 4.63 -12.17
C MET A 252 -25.26 3.29 -12.12
N ALA A 253 -24.66 2.25 -11.53
CA ALA A 253 -25.16 0.88 -11.56
C ALA A 253 -25.53 0.31 -10.17
N GLY A 254 -25.27 1.07 -9.10
CA GLY A 254 -25.68 0.74 -7.72
C GLY A 254 -24.78 -0.27 -7.00
N SER A 255 -25.18 -0.63 -5.78
CA SER A 255 -24.37 -1.42 -4.85
C SER A 255 -24.12 -2.86 -5.33
N ALA A 256 -25.11 -3.53 -5.90
CA ALA A 256 -24.97 -4.91 -6.37
C ALA A 256 -23.89 -5.03 -7.47
N MET A 257 -23.93 -4.14 -8.48
CA MET A 257 -22.94 -4.14 -9.55
C MET A 257 -21.53 -3.73 -9.02
N THR A 258 -21.47 -2.80 -8.08
CA THR A 258 -20.22 -2.39 -7.45
C THR A 258 -19.60 -3.54 -6.66
N ALA A 259 -20.41 -4.31 -5.92
CA ALA A 259 -19.94 -5.48 -5.20
C ALA A 259 -19.40 -6.56 -6.16
N ASN A 260 -20.09 -6.79 -7.27
CA ASN A 260 -19.64 -7.73 -8.31
C ASN A 260 -18.35 -7.27 -8.96
N LEU A 261 -18.27 -6.01 -9.41
CA LEU A 261 -17.03 -5.43 -9.94
C LEU A 261 -15.86 -5.65 -8.98
N GLY A 262 -16.09 -5.45 -7.70
CA GLY A 262 -15.04 -5.66 -6.72
C GLY A 262 -14.63 -7.11 -6.51
N ASN A 263 -15.47 -8.08 -6.79
CA ASN A 263 -15.07 -9.48 -6.80
C ASN A 263 -14.06 -9.73 -7.93
N TYR A 264 -14.33 -9.21 -9.12
CA TYR A 264 -13.40 -9.30 -10.25
C TYR A 264 -12.11 -8.53 -10.02
N THR A 265 -12.19 -7.30 -9.51
CA THR A 265 -10.99 -6.50 -9.22
C THR A 265 -10.14 -7.15 -8.13
N THR A 266 -10.73 -7.82 -7.15
CA THR A 266 -9.96 -8.56 -6.11
C THR A 266 -9.11 -9.66 -6.73
N VAL A 267 -9.63 -10.38 -7.73
CA VAL A 267 -8.87 -11.41 -8.46
C VAL A 267 -7.75 -10.77 -9.29
N SER A 268 -8.09 -9.73 -10.06
CA SER A 268 -7.12 -8.99 -10.88
C SER A 268 -5.99 -8.36 -10.07
N ASP A 269 -6.34 -7.65 -8.99
CA ASP A 269 -5.37 -7.02 -8.10
C ASP A 269 -4.46 -8.06 -7.44
N SER A 270 -4.99 -9.23 -7.10
CA SER A 270 -4.20 -10.33 -6.54
C SER A 270 -3.19 -10.88 -7.55
N ALA A 271 -3.60 -11.09 -8.80
CA ALA A 271 -2.71 -11.52 -9.87
C ALA A 271 -1.62 -10.46 -10.15
N THR A 272 -2.02 -9.20 -10.27
CA THR A 272 -1.10 -8.07 -10.47
C THR A 272 -0.09 -7.95 -9.33
N ASN A 273 -0.52 -8.12 -8.07
CA ASN A 273 0.37 -8.08 -6.92
C ASN A 273 1.42 -9.20 -6.93
N ILE A 274 1.06 -10.41 -7.39
CA ILE A 274 2.03 -11.50 -7.56
C ILE A 274 3.04 -11.13 -8.65
N GLY A 275 2.57 -10.65 -9.81
CA GLY A 275 3.43 -10.20 -10.91
C GLY A 275 4.41 -9.11 -10.47
N ASN A 276 3.92 -8.08 -9.79
CA ASN A 276 4.75 -7.00 -9.26
C ASN A 276 5.83 -7.52 -8.30
N LYS A 277 5.53 -8.46 -7.40
CA LYS A 277 6.52 -9.03 -6.49
C LYS A 277 7.61 -9.82 -7.21
N ILE A 278 7.25 -10.51 -8.27
CA ILE A 278 8.22 -11.20 -9.12
C ILE A 278 9.12 -10.15 -9.80
N MET A 279 8.53 -9.12 -10.41
CA MET A 279 9.28 -8.03 -11.05
C MET A 279 10.18 -7.28 -10.07
N ASP A 280 9.69 -6.96 -8.88
CA ASP A 280 10.45 -6.28 -7.82
C ASP A 280 11.66 -7.11 -7.37
N SER A 281 11.55 -8.45 -7.38
CA SER A 281 12.69 -9.32 -7.05
C SER A 281 13.81 -9.27 -8.08
N PHE A 282 13.49 -8.97 -9.34
CA PHE A 282 14.49 -8.76 -10.40
C PHE A 282 15.04 -7.34 -10.43
N ALA A 283 14.27 -6.33 -9.96
CA ALA A 283 14.69 -4.94 -9.99
C ALA A 283 16.02 -4.70 -9.26
N ALA A 284 16.23 -5.37 -8.12
CA ALA A 284 17.49 -5.29 -7.38
C ALA A 284 18.67 -5.93 -8.13
N ALA A 285 18.42 -7.01 -8.87
CA ALA A 285 19.43 -7.68 -9.70
C ALA A 285 19.83 -6.80 -10.90
N ILE A 286 18.83 -6.20 -11.56
CA ILE A 286 19.01 -5.29 -12.69
C ILE A 286 19.77 -4.04 -12.25
N GLY A 287 19.41 -3.44 -11.12
CA GLY A 287 20.12 -2.27 -10.58
C GLY A 287 21.62 -2.53 -10.39
N ASN A 288 21.97 -3.70 -9.88
CA ASN A 288 23.38 -4.08 -9.73
C ASN A 288 24.11 -4.27 -11.08
N ILE A 289 23.43 -4.79 -12.11
CA ILE A 289 23.99 -5.01 -13.44
C ILE A 289 24.20 -3.68 -14.16
N VAL A 290 23.24 -2.77 -14.11
CA VAL A 290 23.31 -1.45 -14.76
C VAL A 290 24.46 -0.59 -14.22
N TYR A 291 24.82 -0.76 -12.94
CA TYR A 291 25.94 -0.05 -12.32
C TYR A 291 27.28 -0.78 -12.44
N ASP A 292 27.29 -2.02 -12.92
CA ASP A 292 28.54 -2.77 -13.19
C ASP A 292 29.11 -2.34 -14.53
N LYS A 293 30.21 -1.57 -14.52
CA LYS A 293 30.88 -1.04 -15.71
C LYS A 293 31.81 -2.06 -16.41
N SER A 294 31.71 -3.36 -16.11
CA SER A 294 32.55 -4.38 -16.75
C SER A 294 32.10 -4.68 -18.20
N ALA A 295 33.03 -5.06 -19.06
CA ALA A 295 32.73 -5.32 -20.47
C ALA A 295 31.77 -6.50 -20.72
N THR A 296 31.57 -7.37 -19.73
CA THR A 296 30.60 -8.47 -19.74
C THR A 296 29.16 -8.01 -19.42
N ALA A 297 28.97 -6.80 -18.91
CA ALA A 297 27.67 -6.24 -18.53
C ALA A 297 26.69 -6.20 -19.71
N ASN A 298 27.14 -5.73 -20.89
CA ASN A 298 26.28 -5.54 -22.06
C ASN A 298 25.60 -6.82 -22.59
N ALA A 299 26.26 -7.98 -22.49
CA ALA A 299 25.66 -9.25 -22.91
C ALA A 299 24.68 -9.77 -21.86
N HIS A 300 24.98 -9.55 -20.58
CA HIS A 300 24.15 -9.94 -19.46
C HIS A 300 22.89 -9.06 -19.35
N ASP A 301 23.02 -7.76 -19.63
CA ASP A 301 21.92 -6.80 -19.68
C ASP A 301 20.86 -7.19 -20.72
N LYS A 302 21.29 -7.60 -21.92
CA LYS A 302 20.38 -8.09 -22.96
C LYS A 302 19.64 -9.36 -22.53
N GLN A 303 20.32 -10.32 -21.90
CA GLN A 303 19.68 -11.56 -21.45
C GLN A 303 18.65 -11.30 -20.34
N VAL A 304 18.97 -10.42 -19.40
CA VAL A 304 18.03 -10.04 -18.32
C VAL A 304 16.82 -9.30 -18.89
N PHE A 305 17.05 -8.35 -19.82
CA PHE A 305 15.97 -7.63 -20.49
C PHE A 305 15.04 -8.58 -21.25
N TRP A 306 15.58 -9.49 -22.06
CA TRP A 306 14.80 -10.50 -22.79
C TRP A 306 14.04 -11.44 -21.84
N GLY A 307 14.64 -11.83 -20.73
CA GLY A 307 13.99 -12.65 -19.70
C GLY A 307 12.79 -11.96 -19.06
N LEU A 308 12.91 -10.66 -18.79
CA LEU A 308 11.82 -9.86 -18.22
C LEU A 308 10.71 -9.61 -19.23
N ASP A 309 11.04 -9.33 -20.47
CA ASP A 309 10.07 -9.13 -21.56
C ASP A 309 9.27 -10.40 -21.80
N LEU A 310 9.96 -11.53 -21.91
CA LEU A 310 9.34 -12.85 -22.05
C LEU A 310 8.42 -13.18 -20.86
N PHE A 311 8.88 -12.94 -19.62
CA PHE A 311 8.06 -13.13 -18.42
C PHE A 311 6.82 -12.24 -18.44
N SER A 312 6.98 -10.96 -18.77
CA SER A 312 5.87 -9.99 -18.83
C SER A 312 4.83 -10.40 -19.88
N TYR A 313 5.30 -10.90 -21.03
CA TYR A 313 4.43 -11.40 -22.09
C TYR A 313 3.63 -12.63 -21.64
N PHE A 314 4.30 -13.67 -21.13
CA PHE A 314 3.61 -14.88 -20.68
C PHE A 314 2.69 -14.62 -19.48
N PHE A 315 3.14 -13.86 -18.51
CA PHE A 315 2.34 -13.53 -17.33
C PHE A 315 1.11 -12.67 -17.71
N GLY A 316 1.31 -11.64 -18.54
CA GLY A 316 0.23 -10.80 -19.04
C GLY A 316 -0.80 -11.60 -19.86
N SER A 317 -0.32 -12.48 -20.75
CA SER A 317 -1.18 -13.35 -21.55
C SER A 317 -1.98 -14.33 -20.67
N PHE A 318 -1.33 -14.92 -19.66
CA PHE A 318 -2.00 -15.81 -18.70
C PHE A 318 -3.10 -15.07 -17.92
N VAL A 319 -2.79 -13.89 -17.39
CA VAL A 319 -3.77 -13.08 -16.64
C VAL A 319 -4.92 -12.66 -17.55
N ALA A 320 -4.63 -12.19 -18.76
CA ALA A 320 -5.67 -11.82 -19.73
C ALA A 320 -6.57 -13.00 -20.09
N THR A 321 -6.01 -14.18 -20.36
CA THR A 321 -6.76 -15.40 -20.67
C THR A 321 -7.63 -15.83 -19.47
N ALA A 322 -7.05 -15.81 -18.25
CA ALA A 322 -7.80 -16.12 -17.04
C ALA A 322 -8.98 -15.17 -16.83
N TYR A 323 -8.81 -13.90 -17.16
CA TYR A 323 -9.86 -12.88 -17.08
C TYR A 323 -10.98 -13.08 -18.09
N LEU A 324 -10.65 -13.58 -19.28
CA LEU A 324 -11.64 -13.92 -20.31
C LEU A 324 -12.43 -15.20 -19.99
N CYS A 325 -11.90 -16.07 -19.13
CA CYS A 325 -12.54 -17.31 -18.69
C CYS A 325 -13.41 -17.15 -17.43
N LEU A 326 -13.30 -16.02 -16.72
CA LEU A 326 -14.10 -15.67 -15.55
C LEU A 326 -15.39 -14.93 -15.93
#